data_167a419f25833afe9b03be5cf22557c9
#
_entry.id   167a419f25833afe9b03be5cf22557c9
#
_cell.length_a   1.000
_cell.length_b   1.000
_cell.length_c   1.000
_cell.angle_alpha   90.00
_cell.angle_beta   90.00
_cell.angle_gamma   90.00
#
_symmetry.space_group_name_H-M   'P 1'
#
loop_
_entity.id
_entity.type
_entity.pdbx_description
1 polymer ?
#
loop_
_entity_poly.entity_id
_entity_poly.type
_entity_poly.pdbx_seq_one_letter_code
_entity_poly.pdbx_strand_id
1 'polypeptide(L)'
;MERKRHITIKGHRNGIAIHFNPKSGIEDVLADFEATLDEMEPPSGKIALKLHAGTRHLDEELTRQIREVVARHGVFYIEDLASDVMLTEEAKATYGKKTFHYHSGTIRSGQVLSFDGSVLVIGDINPGSEVRATGSIYCLGTIRGNVRAGVEGWEEAVITASLLHPKFLAIGEQILASEDGEELPEIEMGCAYQTNQGIEMTRLRQVLTGLKDAYAMELQRG
;
A
#
# COMPACT_ATOMS: atom_id res chain seq x y z
N MET A 1 12.16 15.26 44.16
CA MET A 1 11.54 15.75 42.90
C MET A 1 11.27 14.53 42.05
N GLU A 2 10.01 14.19 41.82
CA GLU A 2 9.66 13.11 40.90
C GLU A 2 10.10 13.48 39.50
N ARG A 3 10.99 12.68 38.90
CA ARG A 3 11.46 12.88 37.53
C ARG A 3 10.26 12.64 36.61
N LYS A 4 9.81 13.67 35.92
CA LYS A 4 8.69 13.58 34.99
C LYS A 4 9.09 12.64 33.87
N ARG A 5 8.53 11.45 33.81
CA ARG A 5 8.86 10.49 32.74
C ARG A 5 8.19 10.91 31.44
N HIS A 6 9.01 11.11 30.40
CA HIS A 6 8.57 11.50 29.07
C HIS A 6 8.31 10.30 28.16
N ILE A 7 8.62 9.09 28.64
CA ILE A 7 8.37 7.81 27.99
C ILE A 7 7.71 6.81 28.93
N THR A 8 7.06 5.81 28.37
CA THR A 8 6.49 4.65 29.12
C THR A 8 7.02 3.37 28.50
N ILE A 9 7.54 2.46 29.33
CA ILE A 9 8.15 1.20 28.92
C ILE A 9 7.21 0.06 29.26
N LYS A 10 7.02 -0.88 28.32
CA LYS A 10 6.29 -2.13 28.53
C LYS A 10 7.11 -3.31 27.99
N GLY A 11 7.43 -4.26 28.85
CA GLY A 11 8.09 -5.50 28.43
C GLY A 11 7.12 -6.44 27.73
N HIS A 12 7.57 -7.08 26.66
CA HIS A 12 6.89 -8.16 25.94
C HIS A 12 7.78 -9.39 25.85
N ARG A 13 7.20 -10.57 25.53
CA ARG A 13 7.97 -11.83 25.41
C ARG A 13 9.13 -11.76 24.42
N ASN A 14 9.04 -10.93 23.39
CA ASN A 14 9.99 -10.85 22.28
C ASN A 14 10.64 -9.46 22.14
N GLY A 15 10.58 -8.59 23.17
CA GLY A 15 11.18 -7.26 23.07
C GLY A 15 10.57 -6.23 24.02
N ILE A 16 10.88 -4.98 23.79
CA ILE A 16 10.46 -3.85 24.63
C ILE A 16 9.65 -2.88 23.80
N ALA A 17 8.45 -2.53 24.27
CA ALA A 17 7.65 -1.45 23.70
C ALA A 17 7.88 -0.15 24.49
N ILE A 18 8.22 0.93 23.81
CA ILE A 18 8.43 2.25 24.37
C ILE A 18 7.44 3.22 23.73
N HIS A 19 6.61 3.84 24.56
CA HIS A 19 5.64 4.84 24.14
C HIS A 19 6.12 6.24 24.54
N PHE A 20 6.19 7.13 23.60
CA PHE A 20 6.54 8.53 23.80
C PHE A 20 5.33 9.30 24.33
N ASN A 21 5.54 10.13 25.36
CA ASN A 21 4.48 10.96 25.89
C ASN A 21 4.13 12.08 24.90
N PRO A 22 2.92 12.13 24.32
CA PRO A 22 2.57 13.11 23.29
C PRO A 22 2.55 14.57 23.80
N LYS A 23 2.48 14.78 25.12
CA LYS A 23 2.43 16.11 25.76
C LYS A 23 3.82 16.67 26.12
N SER A 24 4.87 15.91 25.97
CA SER A 24 6.26 16.33 26.29
C SER A 24 6.95 16.92 25.07
N GLY A 25 7.93 17.80 25.26
CA GLY A 25 8.81 18.26 24.19
C GLY A 25 9.58 17.10 23.56
N ILE A 26 9.91 17.18 22.27
CA ILE A 26 10.60 16.07 21.60
C ILE A 26 12.03 15.89 22.13
N GLU A 27 12.71 16.99 22.46
CA GLU A 27 14.06 16.97 23.03
C GLU A 27 14.06 16.24 24.38
N ASP A 28 13.06 16.50 25.25
CA ASP A 28 12.90 15.83 26.54
C ASP A 28 12.63 14.33 26.36
N VAL A 29 11.81 13.96 25.34
CA VAL A 29 11.50 12.58 25.01
C VAL A 29 12.73 11.83 24.53
N LEU A 30 13.52 12.41 23.62
CA LEU A 30 14.73 11.80 23.09
C LEU A 30 15.79 11.64 24.18
N ALA A 31 15.96 12.65 25.05
CA ALA A 31 16.87 12.59 26.18
C ALA A 31 16.48 11.49 27.20
N ASP A 32 15.19 11.38 27.55
CA ASP A 32 14.69 10.30 28.40
C ASP A 32 14.81 8.92 27.74
N PHE A 33 14.60 8.86 26.42
CA PHE A 33 14.74 7.64 25.64
C PHE A 33 16.20 7.15 25.64
N GLU A 34 17.16 8.04 25.34
CA GLU A 34 18.59 7.71 25.37
C GLU A 34 19.04 7.28 26.77
N ALA A 35 18.71 8.06 27.81
CA ALA A 35 19.02 7.72 29.18
C ALA A 35 18.42 6.37 29.61
N THR A 36 17.24 6.04 29.11
CA THR A 36 16.60 4.75 29.40
C THR A 36 17.34 3.57 28.75
N LEU A 37 17.82 3.73 27.52
CA LEU A 37 18.62 2.71 26.85
C LEU A 37 19.98 2.51 27.53
N ASP A 38 20.59 3.59 28.05
CA ASP A 38 21.83 3.57 28.83
C ASP A 38 21.67 2.80 30.16
N GLU A 39 20.52 2.98 30.83
CA GLU A 39 20.23 2.34 32.12
C GLU A 39 19.82 0.84 31.97
N MET A 40 19.48 0.41 30.76
CA MET A 40 19.12 -0.98 30.52
C MET A 40 20.35 -1.89 30.46
N GLU A 41 20.47 -2.82 31.40
CA GLU A 41 21.45 -3.91 31.31
C GLU A 41 20.99 -4.91 30.23
N PRO A 42 21.67 -5.03 29.09
CA PRO A 42 21.23 -5.90 28.02
C PRO A 42 21.42 -7.37 28.45
N PRO A 43 20.38 -8.21 28.33
CA PRO A 43 20.58 -9.66 28.37
C PRO A 43 21.43 -10.08 27.16
N SER A 44 21.97 -11.30 27.19
CA SER A 44 22.76 -11.81 26.07
C SER A 44 21.96 -11.85 24.78
N GLY A 45 22.26 -10.95 23.82
CA GLY A 45 21.65 -10.93 22.51
C GLY A 45 21.11 -9.55 22.09
N LYS A 46 20.55 -9.50 20.87
CA LYS A 46 19.90 -8.29 20.33
C LYS A 46 18.47 -8.19 20.83
N ILE A 47 18.04 -6.99 21.21
CA ILE A 47 16.70 -6.68 21.74
C ILE A 47 15.90 -5.89 20.72
N ALA A 48 14.70 -6.37 20.40
CA ALA A 48 13.75 -5.68 19.56
C ALA A 48 13.06 -4.53 20.29
N LEU A 49 13.04 -3.35 19.70
CA LEU A 49 12.31 -2.19 20.18
C LEU A 49 11.10 -1.92 19.29
N LYS A 50 9.92 -1.83 19.90
CA LYS A 50 8.70 -1.30 19.30
C LYS A 50 8.46 0.10 19.83
N LEU A 51 8.63 1.09 18.99
CA LEU A 51 8.55 2.49 19.37
C LEU A 51 7.23 3.08 18.90
N HIS A 52 6.53 3.79 19.78
CA HIS A 52 5.26 4.42 19.48
C HIS A 52 5.34 5.92 19.79
N ALA A 53 5.29 6.74 18.76
CA ALA A 53 5.47 8.19 18.88
C ALA A 53 4.20 8.93 19.37
N GLY A 54 3.08 8.20 19.59
CA GLY A 54 1.79 8.78 19.94
C GLY A 54 1.26 9.67 18.81
N THR A 55 0.75 10.84 19.16
CA THR A 55 0.21 11.82 18.20
C THR A 55 1.27 12.73 17.59
N ARG A 56 2.53 12.30 17.48
CA ARG A 56 3.59 13.05 16.80
C ARG A 56 3.76 12.52 15.39
N HIS A 57 3.80 13.42 14.42
CA HIS A 57 4.22 13.09 13.07
C HIS A 57 5.69 12.63 13.07
N LEU A 58 5.96 11.51 12.43
CA LEU A 58 7.29 10.95 12.26
C LEU A 58 7.86 11.45 10.92
N ASP A 59 8.40 12.67 10.92
CA ASP A 59 9.14 13.19 9.78
C ASP A 59 10.50 12.49 9.62
N GLU A 60 11.18 12.75 8.51
CA GLU A 60 12.49 12.16 8.22
C GLU A 60 13.53 12.52 9.29
N GLU A 61 13.49 13.76 9.81
CA GLU A 61 14.46 14.24 10.81
C GLU A 61 14.26 13.52 12.14
N LEU A 62 13.04 13.44 12.65
CA LEU A 62 12.74 12.73 13.90
C LEU A 62 13.03 11.23 13.78
N THR A 63 12.68 10.64 12.65
CA THR A 63 12.97 9.22 12.35
C THR A 63 14.48 8.97 12.35
N ARG A 64 15.27 9.86 11.76
CA ARG A 64 16.73 9.81 11.75
C ARG A 64 17.30 9.88 13.16
N GLN A 65 16.86 10.86 13.96
CA GLN A 65 17.31 11.04 15.36
C GLN A 65 17.02 9.81 16.22
N ILE A 66 15.82 9.23 16.12
CA ILE A 66 15.45 7.99 16.84
C ILE A 66 16.39 6.85 16.45
N ARG A 67 16.63 6.67 15.13
CA ARG A 67 17.53 5.62 14.64
C ARG A 67 18.98 5.82 15.10
N GLU A 68 19.47 7.04 15.14
CA GLU A 68 20.81 7.37 15.63
C GLU A 68 20.98 7.05 17.13
N VAL A 69 19.96 7.38 17.96
CA VAL A 69 19.97 7.03 19.38
C VAL A 69 20.08 5.51 19.55
N VAL A 70 19.25 4.73 18.84
CA VAL A 70 19.28 3.25 18.94
C VAL A 70 20.59 2.68 18.42
N ALA A 71 21.11 3.22 17.30
CA ALA A 71 22.34 2.71 16.69
C ALA A 71 23.58 2.86 17.60
N ARG A 72 23.62 3.89 18.46
CA ARG A 72 24.73 4.10 19.44
C ARG A 72 24.85 2.96 20.46
N HIS A 73 23.76 2.28 20.77
CA HIS A 73 23.70 1.24 21.79
C HIS A 73 23.98 -0.19 21.30
N GLY A 74 24.02 -0.43 19.99
CA GLY A 74 24.51 -1.67 19.35
C GLY A 74 23.77 -2.97 19.65
N VAL A 75 23.15 -3.10 20.81
CA VAL A 75 22.35 -4.27 21.26
C VAL A 75 20.87 -4.15 20.94
N PHE A 76 20.38 -2.93 20.65
CA PHE A 76 19.00 -2.69 20.32
C PHE A 76 18.81 -2.56 18.81
N TYR A 77 17.65 -2.95 18.31
CA TYR A 77 17.22 -2.68 16.95
C TYR A 77 15.74 -2.32 16.92
N ILE A 78 15.36 -1.44 16.00
CA ILE A 78 13.98 -1.03 15.81
C ILE A 78 13.28 -2.10 14.97
N GLU A 79 12.34 -2.84 15.58
CA GLU A 79 11.44 -3.76 14.92
C GLU A 79 10.25 -3.02 14.30
N ASP A 80 9.72 -2.02 15.03
CA ASP A 80 8.58 -1.23 14.61
C ASP A 80 8.70 0.21 15.12
N LEU A 81 8.30 1.17 14.29
CA LEU A 81 8.24 2.59 14.64
C LEU A 81 6.92 3.16 14.12
N ALA A 82 5.96 3.35 15.03
CA ALA A 82 4.60 3.74 14.72
C ALA A 82 4.22 5.10 15.30
N SER A 83 3.26 5.75 14.66
CA SER A 83 2.59 6.98 15.10
C SER A 83 1.09 6.86 14.89
N ASP A 84 0.30 7.56 15.73
CA ASP A 84 -1.17 7.66 15.58
C ASP A 84 -1.59 8.69 14.51
N VAL A 85 -0.64 9.47 13.99
CA VAL A 85 -0.92 10.53 13.02
C VAL A 85 -0.05 10.39 11.78
N MET A 86 -0.60 10.81 10.68
CA MET A 86 0.01 10.88 9.36
C MET A 86 -0.35 12.23 8.74
N LEU A 87 0.53 12.82 7.96
CA LEU A 87 0.18 14.02 7.19
C LEU A 87 -0.94 13.69 6.19
N THR A 88 -1.83 14.66 5.93
CA THR A 88 -2.93 14.48 4.98
C THR A 88 -2.47 14.05 3.60
N GLU A 89 -1.31 14.56 3.14
CA GLU A 89 -0.73 14.17 1.85
C GLU A 89 -0.18 12.74 1.87
N GLU A 90 0.48 12.33 2.95
CA GLU A 90 0.94 10.94 3.14
C GLU A 90 -0.25 9.99 3.29
N ALA A 91 -1.30 10.42 4.00
CA ALA A 91 -2.54 9.66 4.12
C ALA A 91 -3.19 9.45 2.75
N LYS A 92 -3.27 10.49 1.92
CA LYS A 92 -3.77 10.39 0.54
C LYS A 92 -2.89 9.46 -0.30
N ALA A 93 -1.57 9.58 -0.23
CA ALA A 93 -0.66 8.71 -0.96
C ALA A 93 -0.78 7.24 -0.53
N THR A 94 -0.97 6.99 0.77
CA THR A 94 -1.02 5.63 1.33
C THR A 94 -2.42 5.01 1.26
N TYR A 95 -3.45 5.80 1.55
CA TYR A 95 -4.84 5.32 1.67
C TYR A 95 -5.72 5.72 0.50
N GLY A 96 -5.36 6.72 -0.31
CA GLY A 96 -6.10 7.10 -1.51
C GLY A 96 -6.25 5.91 -2.46
N LYS A 97 -5.18 5.12 -2.65
CA LYS A 97 -5.19 3.87 -3.41
C LYS A 97 -6.04 2.76 -2.78
N LYS A 98 -6.39 2.85 -1.49
CA LYS A 98 -7.26 1.92 -0.77
C LYS A 98 -8.72 2.37 -0.75
N THR A 99 -9.05 3.58 -1.22
CA THR A 99 -10.43 4.03 -1.35
C THR A 99 -11.12 3.15 -2.39
N PHE A 100 -12.33 2.71 -2.05
CA PHE A 100 -13.10 1.84 -2.92
C PHE A 100 -14.43 2.51 -3.28
N HIS A 101 -14.64 2.70 -4.57
CA HIS A 101 -15.85 3.28 -5.15
C HIS A 101 -16.68 2.19 -5.83
N TYR A 102 -17.97 2.46 -6.01
CA TYR A 102 -18.80 1.65 -6.88
C TYR A 102 -19.66 2.55 -7.74
N HIS A 103 -19.82 2.14 -9.00
CA HIS A 103 -20.66 2.76 -9.99
C HIS A 103 -21.66 1.73 -10.49
N SER A 104 -22.96 2.05 -10.44
CA SER A 104 -24.02 1.19 -10.93
C SER A 104 -24.62 1.78 -12.20
N GLY A 105 -24.56 1.02 -13.28
CA GLY A 105 -25.07 1.40 -14.59
C GLY A 105 -24.04 1.23 -15.70
N THR A 106 -24.53 1.34 -16.92
CA THR A 106 -23.72 1.24 -18.14
C THR A 106 -23.04 2.57 -18.43
N ILE A 107 -21.73 2.55 -18.67
CA ILE A 107 -20.93 3.72 -19.10
C ILE A 107 -20.94 3.74 -20.62
N ARG A 108 -21.46 4.85 -21.19
CA ARG A 108 -21.78 4.96 -22.61
C ARG A 108 -20.73 5.79 -23.34
N SER A 109 -20.71 5.65 -24.67
CA SER A 109 -19.85 6.45 -25.55
C SER A 109 -19.88 7.95 -25.19
N GLY A 110 -18.70 8.56 -25.15
CA GLY A 110 -18.49 9.96 -24.77
C GLY A 110 -18.40 10.21 -23.26
N GLN A 111 -18.68 9.23 -22.41
CA GLN A 111 -18.51 9.38 -20.96
C GLN A 111 -17.09 9.04 -20.53
N VAL A 112 -16.52 9.88 -19.68
CA VAL A 112 -15.24 9.66 -18.98
C VAL A 112 -15.50 9.75 -17.49
N LEU A 113 -15.25 8.65 -16.77
CA LEU A 113 -15.36 8.60 -15.30
C LEU A 113 -13.98 8.43 -14.67
N SER A 114 -13.70 9.23 -13.64
CA SER A 114 -12.44 9.17 -12.90
C SER A 114 -12.70 8.93 -11.42
N PHE A 115 -11.91 8.04 -10.82
CA PHE A 115 -12.03 7.63 -9.42
C PHE A 115 -10.68 7.73 -8.71
N ASP A 116 -10.68 8.36 -7.54
CA ASP A 116 -9.52 8.39 -6.66
C ASP A 116 -9.57 7.16 -5.75
N GLY A 117 -8.90 6.11 -6.14
CA GLY A 117 -8.92 4.77 -5.54
C GLY A 117 -9.37 3.70 -6.52
N SER A 118 -9.76 2.53 -6.00
CA SER A 118 -10.29 1.43 -6.80
C SER A 118 -11.78 1.59 -7.05
N VAL A 119 -12.29 1.02 -8.14
CA VAL A 119 -13.72 1.10 -8.49
C VAL A 119 -14.30 -0.25 -8.88
N LEU A 120 -15.50 -0.55 -8.39
CA LEU A 120 -16.37 -1.62 -8.89
C LEU A 120 -17.45 -1.01 -9.79
N VAL A 121 -17.44 -1.39 -11.05
CA VAL A 121 -18.50 -1.06 -12.01
C VAL A 121 -19.49 -2.23 -12.07
N ILE A 122 -20.73 -1.98 -11.70
CA ILE A 122 -21.86 -2.91 -11.83
C ILE A 122 -22.61 -2.56 -13.10
N GLY A 123 -22.17 -3.07 -14.24
CA GLY A 123 -22.65 -2.72 -15.58
C GLY A 123 -21.54 -2.85 -16.61
N ASP A 124 -21.78 -2.35 -17.82
CA ASP A 124 -20.85 -2.44 -18.94
C ASP A 124 -20.12 -1.10 -19.20
N ILE A 125 -18.88 -1.21 -19.66
CA ILE A 125 -18.09 -0.09 -20.16
C ILE A 125 -18.06 -0.21 -21.70
N ASN A 126 -18.87 0.60 -22.37
CA ASN A 126 -19.13 0.49 -23.80
C ASN A 126 -18.03 1.17 -24.66
N PRO A 127 -17.90 0.79 -25.94
CA PRO A 127 -16.97 1.46 -26.86
C PRO A 127 -17.16 2.98 -26.88
N GLY A 128 -16.06 3.74 -26.93
CA GLY A 128 -16.06 5.19 -26.91
C GLY A 128 -16.27 5.82 -25.53
N SER A 129 -16.31 5.02 -24.47
CA SER A 129 -16.22 5.50 -23.08
C SER A 129 -14.85 5.25 -22.47
N GLU A 130 -14.56 5.90 -21.36
CA GLU A 130 -13.32 5.72 -20.62
C GLU A 130 -13.58 5.71 -19.12
N VAL A 131 -12.90 4.76 -18.42
CA VAL A 131 -12.84 4.71 -16.96
C VAL A 131 -11.40 4.82 -16.52
N ARG A 132 -11.14 5.74 -15.58
CA ARG A 132 -9.83 5.96 -14.95
C ARG A 132 -9.93 5.73 -13.46
N ALA A 133 -8.97 5.05 -12.88
CA ALA A 133 -8.87 4.84 -11.44
C ALA A 133 -7.41 4.97 -10.98
N THR A 134 -7.16 5.66 -9.88
CA THR A 134 -5.83 5.64 -9.26
C THR A 134 -5.52 4.27 -8.67
N GLY A 135 -6.57 3.48 -8.37
CA GLY A 135 -6.53 2.08 -7.97
C GLY A 135 -6.87 1.10 -9.10
N SER A 136 -7.40 -0.06 -8.71
CA SER A 136 -7.84 -1.13 -9.61
C SER A 136 -9.25 -0.90 -10.16
N ILE A 137 -9.55 -1.50 -11.31
CA ILE A 137 -10.88 -1.47 -11.92
C ILE A 137 -11.45 -2.88 -11.94
N TYR A 138 -12.61 -3.06 -11.31
CA TYR A 138 -13.38 -4.29 -11.29
C TYR A 138 -14.71 -4.06 -12.00
N CYS A 139 -15.06 -4.86 -12.98
CA CYS A 139 -16.29 -4.72 -13.75
C CYS A 139 -17.13 -6.02 -13.68
N LEU A 140 -18.31 -5.94 -13.07
CA LEU A 140 -19.31 -7.01 -13.13
C LEU A 140 -20.16 -6.87 -14.40
N GLY A 141 -19.51 -6.95 -15.54
CA GLY A 141 -20.07 -6.79 -16.86
C GLY A 141 -18.98 -6.87 -17.91
N THR A 142 -19.24 -6.28 -19.07
CA THR A 142 -18.30 -6.30 -20.20
C THR A 142 -17.50 -4.99 -20.27
N ILE A 143 -16.21 -5.11 -20.47
CA ILE A 143 -15.32 -3.98 -20.82
C ILE A 143 -15.06 -4.03 -22.34
N ARG A 144 -15.60 -3.07 -23.09
CA ARG A 144 -15.30 -2.80 -24.50
C ARG A 144 -14.77 -1.38 -24.73
N GLY A 145 -14.89 -0.50 -23.73
CA GLY A 145 -14.36 0.86 -23.72
C GLY A 145 -12.90 0.90 -23.30
N ASN A 146 -12.40 2.10 -23.10
CA ASN A 146 -11.04 2.33 -22.61
C ASN A 146 -11.01 2.29 -21.10
N VAL A 147 -9.96 1.68 -20.53
CA VAL A 147 -9.77 1.58 -19.09
C VAL A 147 -8.32 1.87 -18.70
N ARG A 148 -8.15 2.68 -17.64
CA ARG A 148 -6.85 3.04 -17.08
C ARG A 148 -6.87 2.81 -15.58
N ALA A 149 -6.15 1.81 -15.11
CA ALA A 149 -5.95 1.52 -13.69
C ALA A 149 -4.56 2.00 -13.24
N GLY A 150 -4.39 2.26 -11.95
CA GLY A 150 -3.10 2.68 -11.41
C GLY A 150 -2.63 4.04 -11.94
N VAL A 151 -3.54 4.92 -12.34
CA VAL A 151 -3.22 6.30 -12.72
C VAL A 151 -2.46 6.94 -11.56
N GLU A 152 -1.35 7.62 -11.82
CA GLU A 152 -0.35 8.10 -10.85
C GLU A 152 0.72 7.04 -10.46
N GLY A 153 0.87 6.01 -11.28
CA GLY A 153 2.02 5.10 -11.21
C GLY A 153 1.87 3.90 -10.26
N TRP A 154 0.63 3.50 -9.90
CA TRP A 154 0.45 2.26 -9.14
C TRP A 154 0.44 1.04 -10.07
N GLU A 155 1.59 0.40 -10.20
CA GLU A 155 1.83 -0.73 -11.11
C GLU A 155 1.16 -2.05 -10.67
N GLU A 156 0.83 -2.18 -9.37
CA GLU A 156 0.15 -3.36 -8.83
C GLU A 156 -1.36 -3.36 -9.06
N ALA A 157 -1.90 -2.30 -9.71
CA ALA A 157 -3.30 -2.23 -10.04
C ALA A 157 -3.69 -3.33 -11.02
N VAL A 158 -4.93 -3.78 -10.93
CA VAL A 158 -5.48 -4.79 -11.83
C VAL A 158 -6.77 -4.29 -12.49
N ILE A 159 -7.06 -4.82 -13.68
CA ILE A 159 -8.33 -4.61 -14.37
C ILE A 159 -8.98 -5.97 -14.53
N THR A 160 -10.20 -6.15 -13.98
CA THR A 160 -10.94 -7.40 -14.13
C THR A 160 -12.32 -7.16 -14.69
N ALA A 161 -12.84 -8.12 -15.47
CA ALA A 161 -14.20 -8.06 -15.99
C ALA A 161 -14.81 -9.46 -16.13
N SER A 162 -16.16 -9.53 -16.12
CA SER A 162 -16.86 -10.75 -16.52
C SER A 162 -16.54 -11.11 -17.98
N LEU A 163 -16.44 -10.10 -18.85
CA LEU A 163 -15.92 -10.21 -20.21
C LEU A 163 -14.96 -9.06 -20.50
N LEU A 164 -13.69 -9.34 -20.67
CA LEU A 164 -12.63 -8.35 -20.92
C LEU A 164 -12.27 -8.36 -22.41
N HIS A 165 -12.67 -7.29 -23.11
CA HIS A 165 -12.40 -7.08 -24.54
C HIS A 165 -12.22 -5.58 -24.84
N PRO A 166 -11.27 -4.89 -24.20
CA PRO A 166 -11.05 -3.46 -24.39
C PRO A 166 -10.36 -3.20 -25.73
N LYS A 167 -10.55 -1.99 -26.30
CA LYS A 167 -9.72 -1.51 -27.40
C LYS A 167 -8.39 -0.96 -26.90
N PHE A 168 -8.37 -0.48 -25.65
CA PHE A 168 -7.25 0.14 -25.00
C PHE A 168 -7.36 -0.10 -23.50
N LEU A 169 -6.27 -0.52 -22.90
CA LEU A 169 -6.14 -0.53 -21.45
C LEU A 169 -4.74 -0.05 -21.02
N ALA A 170 -4.67 0.52 -19.83
CA ALA A 170 -3.41 0.93 -19.23
C ALA A 170 -3.39 0.55 -17.75
N ILE A 171 -2.19 0.22 -17.24
CA ILE A 171 -1.92 -0.02 -15.82
C ILE A 171 -0.63 0.72 -15.48
N GLY A 172 -0.71 1.66 -14.54
CA GLY A 172 0.42 2.56 -14.29
C GLY A 172 0.79 3.33 -15.57
N GLU A 173 2.03 3.25 -15.96
CA GLU A 173 2.55 3.87 -17.20
C GLU A 173 2.49 2.94 -18.41
N GLN A 174 2.23 1.65 -18.21
CA GLN A 174 2.17 0.68 -19.30
C GLN A 174 0.85 0.77 -20.05
N ILE A 175 0.90 0.58 -21.35
CA ILE A 175 -0.24 0.65 -22.26
C ILE A 175 -0.31 -0.64 -23.08
N LEU A 176 -1.51 -1.19 -23.21
CA LEU A 176 -1.83 -2.25 -24.15
C LEU A 176 -3.01 -1.80 -25.02
N ALA A 177 -2.77 -1.73 -26.32
CA ALA A 177 -3.76 -1.31 -27.30
C ALA A 177 -3.78 -2.28 -28.49
N SER A 178 -4.90 -2.34 -29.20
CA SER A 178 -4.95 -3.02 -30.48
C SER A 178 -4.08 -2.29 -31.51
N GLU A 179 -3.25 -3.04 -32.23
CA GLU A 179 -2.39 -2.53 -33.31
C GLU A 179 -2.91 -3.00 -34.66
N ASP A 180 -2.83 -2.13 -35.67
CA ASP A 180 -3.02 -2.43 -37.11
C ASP A 180 -4.18 -3.38 -37.49
N GLY A 181 -5.32 -3.26 -36.79
CA GLY A 181 -6.52 -4.03 -37.09
C GLY A 181 -6.65 -5.36 -36.36
N GLU A 182 -5.69 -5.74 -35.54
CA GLU A 182 -5.82 -6.86 -34.61
C GLU A 182 -6.50 -6.37 -33.31
N GLU A 183 -7.67 -6.93 -32.99
CA GLU A 183 -8.35 -6.65 -31.73
C GLU A 183 -7.65 -7.38 -30.57
N LEU A 184 -7.64 -6.75 -29.38
CA LEU A 184 -7.18 -7.45 -28.18
C LEU A 184 -8.06 -8.67 -27.92
N PRO A 185 -7.54 -9.74 -27.29
CA PRO A 185 -8.29 -10.95 -27.07
C PRO A 185 -9.52 -10.71 -26.19
N GLU A 186 -10.62 -11.38 -26.51
CA GLU A 186 -11.80 -11.46 -25.66
C GLU A 186 -11.61 -12.56 -24.60
N ILE A 187 -11.66 -12.20 -23.32
CA ILE A 187 -11.38 -13.11 -22.20
C ILE A 187 -12.54 -13.11 -21.22
N GLU A 188 -13.24 -14.23 -21.11
CA GLU A 188 -14.24 -14.48 -20.07
C GLU A 188 -13.57 -14.58 -18.70
N MET A 189 -14.17 -13.93 -17.68
CA MET A 189 -13.58 -13.78 -16.36
C MET A 189 -12.13 -13.29 -16.47
N GLY A 190 -11.96 -12.24 -17.28
CA GLY A 190 -10.66 -11.69 -17.65
C GLY A 190 -10.02 -10.87 -16.54
N CYS A 191 -8.69 -10.92 -16.48
CA CYS A 191 -7.85 -10.10 -15.64
C CYS A 191 -6.67 -9.58 -16.45
N ALA A 192 -6.39 -8.28 -16.36
CA ALA A 192 -5.18 -7.67 -16.87
C ALA A 192 -4.36 -7.15 -15.68
N TYR A 193 -3.06 -7.39 -15.71
CA TYR A 193 -2.09 -6.98 -14.70
C TYR A 193 -0.74 -6.72 -15.32
N GLN A 194 0.09 -5.95 -14.64
CA GLN A 194 1.43 -5.60 -15.10
C GLN A 194 2.43 -6.69 -14.73
N THR A 195 3.34 -7.00 -15.67
CA THR A 195 4.50 -7.87 -15.48
C THR A 195 5.77 -7.13 -15.89
N ASN A 196 6.93 -7.72 -15.65
CA ASN A 196 8.23 -7.18 -16.11
C ASN A 196 8.33 -7.07 -17.64
N GLN A 197 7.43 -7.73 -18.40
CA GLN A 197 7.42 -7.74 -19.88
C GLN A 197 6.30 -6.85 -20.46
N GLY A 198 5.51 -6.20 -19.64
CA GLY A 198 4.36 -5.40 -20.04
C GLY A 198 3.06 -5.88 -19.40
N ILE A 199 1.93 -5.47 -19.97
CA ILE A 199 0.62 -5.90 -19.47
C ILE A 199 0.24 -7.26 -20.05
N GLU A 200 -0.12 -8.18 -19.17
CA GLU A 200 -0.66 -9.50 -19.53
C GLU A 200 -2.17 -9.55 -19.29
N MET A 201 -2.90 -10.13 -20.25
CA MET A 201 -4.32 -10.42 -20.13
C MET A 201 -4.54 -11.93 -20.04
N THR A 202 -5.23 -12.39 -18.99
CA THR A 202 -5.48 -13.81 -18.75
C THR A 202 -6.79 -14.04 -18.01
N ARG A 203 -7.19 -15.28 -17.79
CA ARG A 203 -8.35 -15.61 -16.96
C ARG A 203 -8.00 -15.42 -15.48
N LEU A 204 -8.89 -14.82 -14.72
CA LEU A 204 -8.70 -14.53 -13.29
C LEU A 204 -8.27 -15.78 -12.49
N ARG A 205 -8.79 -16.97 -12.80
CA ARG A 205 -8.40 -18.21 -12.13
C ARG A 205 -6.90 -18.54 -12.26
N GLN A 206 -6.25 -18.13 -13.37
CA GLN A 206 -4.82 -18.40 -13.58
C GLN A 206 -3.96 -17.51 -12.70
N VAL A 207 -4.36 -16.23 -12.53
CA VAL A 207 -3.72 -15.31 -11.59
C VAL A 207 -3.81 -15.85 -10.15
N LEU A 208 -4.99 -16.34 -9.75
CA LEU A 208 -5.21 -16.90 -8.41
C LEU A 208 -4.38 -18.17 -8.17
N THR A 209 -4.13 -18.96 -9.20
CA THR A 209 -3.27 -20.16 -9.09
C THR A 209 -1.81 -19.74 -8.87
N GLY A 210 -1.31 -18.79 -9.67
CA GLY A 210 0.04 -18.26 -9.51
C GLY A 210 0.27 -17.62 -8.13
N LEU A 211 -0.71 -16.90 -7.60
CA LEU A 211 -0.64 -16.34 -6.24
C LEU A 211 -0.57 -17.45 -5.16
N LYS A 212 -1.34 -18.53 -5.30
CA LYS A 212 -1.28 -19.66 -4.36
C LYS A 212 0.08 -20.34 -4.37
N ASP A 213 0.68 -20.50 -5.54
CA ASP A 213 2.00 -21.10 -5.68
C ASP A 213 3.08 -20.19 -5.07
N ALA A 214 2.98 -18.87 -5.24
CA ALA A 214 3.86 -17.90 -4.61
C ALA A 214 3.76 -17.92 -3.07
N TYR A 215 2.53 -17.93 -2.51
CA TYR A 215 2.31 -18.05 -1.06
C TYR A 215 2.80 -19.38 -0.49
N ALA A 216 2.62 -20.48 -1.22
CA ALA A 216 3.13 -21.80 -0.80
C ALA A 216 4.66 -21.84 -0.75
N MET A 217 5.35 -21.15 -1.67
CA MET A 217 6.81 -21.02 -1.65
C MET A 217 7.33 -20.15 -0.49
N GLU A 218 6.62 -19.09 -0.11
CA GLU A 218 6.97 -18.26 1.05
C GLU A 218 6.85 -19.04 2.37
N LEU A 219 5.77 -19.82 2.53
CA LEU A 219 5.56 -20.65 3.72
C LEU A 219 6.59 -21.80 3.88
N GLN A 220 7.28 -22.20 2.80
CA GLN A 220 8.34 -23.20 2.85
C GLN A 220 9.73 -22.60 3.14
N ARG A 221 9.87 -21.26 3.10
CA ARG A 221 11.14 -20.56 3.36
C ARG A 221 11.24 -19.96 4.77
N GLY A 222 10.18 -20.01 5.58
CA GLY A 222 10.13 -19.59 7.00
C GLY A 222 10.17 -20.79 7.94
#